data_b4cfa41fd6d6da9ffde56cda97d3dcd2
#
_entry.id   b4cfa41fd6d6da9ffde56cda97d3dcd2
#
_cell.length_a   1.000
_cell.length_b   1.000
_cell.length_c   1.000
_cell.angle_alpha   90.00
_cell.angle_beta   90.00
_cell.angle_gamma   90.00
#
_symmetry.space_group_name_H-M   'P 1'
#
loop_
_entity.id
_entity.type
_entity.pdbx_description
1 polymer ?
#
loop_
_entity_poly.entity_id
_entity_poly.type
_entity_poly.pdbx_seq_one_letter_code
_entity_poly.pdbx_strand_id
1 'polypeptide(L)'
;MTDSHSGSVAFASLGLHPAVMDGIRQAGFTQCTPIQAQTLPIALAGRDVAGQAQTGTGKTAAFLVALYQSLLTRPATANRSPTSIRALIVAPTRELAVQIHHDALTLGAHTGLKHTVVFGGIDYEKQRLELGQGCDVLIGTPGRLIDYFKQHVYDLRHAQVLVLDEADRMFDLGFIADIRYILRRLPHPERRQSMLFSATLSHRVLELAYEHMNNPELVRIEPDKMTVDEVRQLMYYPSMEEKVPLLIGLLRQSEAHRTLVFVNTKRTAERLESALKANGFNAQALSGDVPQNKRLRFLRDFHEGALAVLIATDVASRGLHIPDVSHVFNFDLPQDPPDYVHRIGRTARAGAEGDAISFACEEYAVSLPDIESYVGHKIPFAPIAPELLATGVVAGAVVHSHRPHRPGDRRPGGGRPGDRRPGGSHGGGPRGGGPRGHKGSPPGRSSHRGRGR
;
A
#
# COMPACT_ATOMS: atom_id res chain seq x y z
N MET A 1 28.74 -29.27 3.50
CA MET A 1 28.76 -29.56 2.04
C MET A 1 27.47 -30.28 1.72
N THR A 2 26.44 -29.59 1.36
CA THR A 2 25.26 -30.10 0.64
C THR A 2 24.87 -28.99 -0.31
N ASP A 3 25.40 -29.09 -1.52
CA ASP A 3 25.01 -28.28 -2.67
C ASP A 3 23.53 -28.51 -2.96
N SER A 4 22.66 -27.63 -2.50
CA SER A 4 21.28 -27.55 -2.97
C SER A 4 21.26 -26.70 -4.25
N HIS A 5 21.65 -27.27 -5.35
CA HIS A 5 21.19 -26.82 -6.66
C HIS A 5 19.66 -27.03 -6.67
N SER A 6 18.88 -26.03 -6.30
CA SER A 6 17.44 -26.01 -6.54
C SER A 6 17.26 -25.92 -8.07
N GLY A 7 17.05 -27.04 -8.73
CA GLY A 7 16.73 -27.09 -10.14
C GLY A 7 15.54 -26.17 -10.41
N SER A 8 15.68 -25.26 -11.37
CA SER A 8 14.64 -24.32 -11.74
C SER A 8 13.38 -25.10 -12.18
N VAL A 9 12.26 -24.88 -11.50
CA VAL A 9 10.97 -25.53 -11.79
C VAL A 9 10.33 -24.82 -12.97
N ALA A 10 10.08 -25.52 -14.06
CA ALA A 10 9.35 -24.96 -15.19
C ALA A 10 7.84 -24.96 -14.93
N PHE A 11 7.11 -23.90 -15.32
CA PHE A 11 5.64 -23.87 -15.23
C PHE A 11 4.99 -25.03 -15.96
N ALA A 12 5.57 -25.47 -17.08
CA ALA A 12 5.09 -26.62 -17.87
C ALA A 12 5.06 -27.94 -17.10
N SER A 13 5.86 -28.11 -16.04
CA SER A 13 5.90 -29.32 -15.21
C SER A 13 4.82 -29.37 -14.12
N LEU A 14 4.05 -28.28 -13.90
CA LEU A 14 3.10 -28.17 -12.80
C LEU A 14 1.70 -28.75 -13.09
N GLY A 15 1.46 -29.30 -14.27
CA GLY A 15 0.16 -29.90 -14.63
C GLY A 15 -1.00 -28.91 -14.64
N LEU A 16 -0.75 -27.68 -15.08
CA LEU A 16 -1.72 -26.60 -15.08
C LEU A 16 -2.79 -26.79 -16.17
N HIS A 17 -3.98 -26.24 -15.91
CA HIS A 17 -5.06 -26.18 -16.91
C HIS A 17 -4.57 -25.44 -18.18
N PRO A 18 -4.93 -25.91 -19.41
CA PRO A 18 -4.44 -25.29 -20.65
C PRO A 18 -4.62 -23.78 -20.73
N ALA A 19 -5.78 -23.27 -20.33
CA ALA A 19 -6.07 -21.82 -20.32
C ALA A 19 -5.14 -21.03 -19.36
N VAL A 20 -4.68 -21.62 -18.26
CA VAL A 20 -3.72 -21.01 -17.35
C VAL A 20 -2.33 -21.00 -17.99
N MET A 21 -1.94 -22.11 -18.63
CA MET A 21 -0.68 -22.21 -19.35
C MET A 21 -0.58 -21.21 -20.51
N ASP A 22 -1.69 -20.98 -21.22
CA ASP A 22 -1.71 -20.00 -22.31
C ASP A 22 -1.52 -18.57 -21.79
N GLY A 23 -2.13 -18.22 -20.64
CA GLY A 23 -1.87 -16.96 -19.97
C GLY A 23 -0.42 -16.79 -19.52
N ILE A 24 0.19 -17.82 -18.96
CA ILE A 24 1.61 -17.84 -18.56
C ILE A 24 2.54 -17.63 -19.78
N ARG A 25 2.26 -18.32 -20.90
CA ARG A 25 3.02 -18.14 -22.15
C ARG A 25 2.87 -16.72 -22.70
N GLN A 26 1.65 -16.18 -22.67
CA GLN A 26 1.39 -14.81 -23.10
C GLN A 26 2.14 -13.79 -22.24
N ALA A 27 2.30 -14.05 -20.93
CA ALA A 27 3.08 -13.23 -20.02
C ALA A 27 4.61 -13.43 -20.19
N GLY A 28 5.07 -14.36 -21.05
CA GLY A 28 6.48 -14.63 -21.29
C GLY A 28 7.17 -15.43 -20.17
N PHE A 29 6.41 -16.05 -19.26
CA PHE A 29 6.98 -16.82 -18.15
C PHE A 29 7.28 -18.25 -18.57
N THR A 30 8.50 -18.72 -18.28
CA THR A 30 8.96 -20.08 -18.58
C THR A 30 9.35 -20.85 -17.32
N GLN A 31 10.06 -20.20 -16.41
CA GLN A 31 10.58 -20.75 -15.17
C GLN A 31 9.95 -20.10 -13.95
N CYS A 32 9.75 -20.88 -12.90
CA CYS A 32 9.26 -20.37 -11.63
C CYS A 32 10.36 -19.63 -10.86
N THR A 33 10.01 -18.51 -10.28
CA THR A 33 10.85 -17.88 -9.26
C THR A 33 10.87 -18.73 -7.98
N PRO A 34 11.80 -18.52 -7.04
CA PRO A 34 11.86 -19.30 -5.80
C PRO A 34 10.55 -19.34 -5.01
N ILE A 35 9.85 -18.21 -4.88
CA ILE A 35 8.55 -18.19 -4.18
C ILE A 35 7.49 -18.98 -4.95
N GLN A 36 7.47 -18.91 -6.28
CA GLN A 36 6.54 -19.67 -7.11
C GLN A 36 6.82 -21.16 -7.02
N ALA A 37 8.08 -21.58 -7.12
CA ALA A 37 8.48 -22.97 -7.05
C ALA A 37 8.10 -23.64 -5.73
N GLN A 38 8.12 -22.89 -4.62
CA GLN A 38 7.77 -23.43 -3.30
C GLN A 38 6.26 -23.31 -2.99
N THR A 39 5.59 -22.24 -3.41
CA THR A 39 4.17 -22.03 -3.05
C THR A 39 3.21 -22.72 -4.01
N LEU A 40 3.52 -22.79 -5.32
CA LEU A 40 2.60 -23.37 -6.30
C LEU A 40 2.28 -24.84 -6.03
N PRO A 41 3.22 -25.75 -5.73
CA PRO A 41 2.87 -27.16 -5.45
C PRO A 41 1.89 -27.29 -4.30
N ILE A 42 2.02 -26.48 -3.25
CA ILE A 42 1.13 -26.46 -2.07
C ILE A 42 -0.26 -25.98 -2.49
N ALA A 43 -0.30 -24.82 -3.14
CA ALA A 43 -1.56 -24.18 -3.54
C ALA A 43 -2.30 -24.98 -4.62
N LEU A 44 -1.61 -25.61 -5.56
CA LEU A 44 -2.20 -26.46 -6.58
C LEU A 44 -2.79 -27.75 -5.98
N ALA A 45 -2.26 -28.22 -4.86
CA ALA A 45 -2.87 -29.30 -4.08
C ALA A 45 -4.11 -28.87 -3.28
N GLY A 46 -4.54 -27.58 -3.41
CA GLY A 46 -5.71 -27.05 -2.74
C GLY A 46 -5.49 -26.67 -1.27
N ARG A 47 -4.24 -26.66 -0.80
CA ARG A 47 -3.86 -26.32 0.58
C ARG A 47 -3.69 -24.80 0.72
N ASP A 48 -3.87 -24.31 1.93
CA ASP A 48 -3.61 -22.91 2.27
C ASP A 48 -2.11 -22.67 2.41
N VAL A 49 -1.65 -21.48 2.00
CA VAL A 49 -0.22 -21.11 2.07
C VAL A 49 -0.04 -19.68 2.56
N ALA A 50 0.91 -19.49 3.46
CA ALA A 50 1.39 -18.18 3.88
C ALA A 50 2.84 -18.01 3.40
N GLY A 51 3.04 -17.19 2.37
CA GLY A 51 4.31 -16.97 1.71
C GLY A 51 4.99 -15.68 2.15
N GLN A 52 6.23 -15.78 2.63
CA GLN A 52 7.10 -14.64 2.88
C GLN A 52 8.05 -14.46 1.71
N ALA A 53 7.94 -13.32 1.02
CA ALA A 53 8.90 -12.90 0.01
C ALA A 53 8.79 -11.39 -0.26
N GLN A 54 9.87 -10.77 -0.67
CA GLN A 54 9.93 -9.34 -1.01
C GLN A 54 9.07 -8.99 -2.21
N THR A 55 8.83 -7.68 -2.41
CA THR A 55 8.14 -7.17 -3.60
C THR A 55 9.00 -7.42 -4.85
N GLY A 56 8.39 -7.82 -5.96
CA GLY A 56 9.10 -8.12 -7.22
C GLY A 56 9.60 -9.56 -7.38
N THR A 57 9.40 -10.42 -6.39
CA THR A 57 9.80 -11.85 -6.44
C THR A 57 8.82 -12.76 -7.20
N GLY A 58 7.74 -12.21 -7.77
CA GLY A 58 6.74 -12.98 -8.51
C GLY A 58 5.57 -13.53 -7.71
N LYS A 59 5.30 -13.01 -6.48
CA LYS A 59 4.15 -13.41 -5.64
C LYS A 59 2.82 -13.29 -6.37
N THR A 60 2.60 -12.18 -7.11
CA THR A 60 1.36 -11.94 -7.85
C THR A 60 1.06 -13.05 -8.84
N ALA A 61 2.04 -13.46 -9.63
CA ALA A 61 1.85 -14.57 -10.54
C ALA A 61 1.63 -15.91 -9.81
N ALA A 62 2.29 -16.15 -8.66
CA ALA A 62 2.08 -17.35 -7.86
C ALA A 62 0.61 -17.50 -7.44
N PHE A 63 0.05 -16.49 -6.79
CA PHE A 63 -1.34 -16.60 -6.33
C PHE A 63 -2.36 -16.53 -7.47
N LEU A 64 -2.13 -15.77 -8.55
CA LEU A 64 -3.04 -15.73 -9.70
C LEU A 64 -3.10 -17.08 -10.42
N VAL A 65 -1.95 -17.73 -10.67
CA VAL A 65 -1.88 -19.07 -11.27
C VAL A 65 -2.65 -20.08 -10.41
N ALA A 66 -2.39 -20.11 -9.11
CA ALA A 66 -3.09 -21.00 -8.18
C ALA A 66 -4.60 -20.73 -8.11
N LEU A 67 -5.00 -19.45 -8.09
CA LEU A 67 -6.40 -19.01 -8.09
C LEU A 67 -7.11 -19.47 -9.36
N TYR A 68 -6.54 -19.24 -10.54
CA TYR A 68 -7.16 -19.66 -11.81
C TYR A 68 -7.25 -21.16 -11.91
N GLN A 69 -6.20 -21.89 -11.56
CA GLN A 69 -6.24 -23.35 -11.52
C GLN A 69 -7.36 -23.85 -10.62
N SER A 70 -7.48 -23.28 -9.41
CA SER A 70 -8.53 -23.63 -8.44
C SER A 70 -9.93 -23.36 -9.00
N LEU A 71 -10.16 -22.19 -9.63
CA LEU A 71 -11.46 -21.82 -10.18
C LEU A 71 -11.86 -22.61 -11.42
N LEU A 72 -10.91 -23.02 -12.25
CA LEU A 72 -11.18 -23.82 -13.45
C LEU A 72 -11.38 -25.30 -13.14
N THR A 73 -10.73 -25.84 -12.10
CA THR A 73 -10.88 -27.25 -11.68
C THR A 73 -12.04 -27.46 -10.70
N ARG A 74 -12.49 -26.42 -10.00
CA ARG A 74 -13.63 -26.47 -9.09
C ARG A 74 -14.80 -25.69 -9.69
N PRO A 75 -15.89 -26.34 -10.10
CA PRO A 75 -17.00 -25.63 -10.72
C PRO A 75 -17.64 -24.63 -9.75
N ALA A 76 -18.25 -23.59 -10.31
CA ALA A 76 -19.08 -22.67 -9.53
C ALA A 76 -20.29 -23.40 -8.95
N THR A 77 -20.76 -22.96 -7.79
CA THR A 77 -21.97 -23.51 -7.16
C THR A 77 -23.20 -23.26 -8.07
N ALA A 78 -24.05 -24.26 -8.24
CA ALA A 78 -25.17 -24.23 -9.20
C ALA A 78 -26.11 -23.01 -9.06
N ASN A 79 -26.32 -22.51 -7.84
CA ASN A 79 -27.28 -21.41 -7.56
C ASN A 79 -26.52 -20.08 -7.30
N ARG A 80 -25.33 -19.90 -7.87
CA ARG A 80 -24.57 -18.67 -7.69
C ARG A 80 -25.20 -17.51 -8.47
N SER A 81 -25.48 -16.40 -7.77
CA SER A 81 -25.82 -15.12 -8.44
C SER A 81 -24.61 -14.58 -9.20
N PRO A 82 -24.80 -13.85 -10.32
CA PRO A 82 -23.69 -13.16 -11.02
C PRO A 82 -22.87 -12.25 -10.12
N THR A 83 -23.47 -11.65 -9.09
CA THR A 83 -22.82 -10.78 -8.12
C THR A 83 -22.18 -11.52 -6.93
N SER A 84 -22.36 -12.84 -6.81
CA SER A 84 -21.66 -13.66 -5.82
C SER A 84 -20.29 -14.04 -6.36
N ILE A 85 -19.24 -13.45 -5.81
CA ILE A 85 -17.88 -13.66 -6.29
C ILE A 85 -17.36 -15.07 -5.98
N ARG A 86 -16.42 -15.56 -6.79
CA ARG A 86 -15.72 -16.84 -6.58
C ARG A 86 -14.37 -16.69 -5.94
N ALA A 87 -13.68 -15.55 -6.19
CA ALA A 87 -12.40 -15.25 -5.56
C ALA A 87 -12.37 -13.80 -5.11
N LEU A 88 -11.71 -13.58 -3.97
CA LEU A 88 -11.43 -12.25 -3.42
C LEU A 88 -9.93 -12.06 -3.27
N ILE A 89 -9.40 -10.97 -3.83
CA ILE A 89 -8.01 -10.53 -3.61
C ILE A 89 -8.06 -9.19 -2.89
N VAL A 90 -7.45 -9.12 -1.71
CA VAL A 90 -7.38 -7.90 -0.90
C VAL A 90 -5.97 -7.35 -0.95
N ALA A 91 -5.85 -6.09 -1.35
CA ALA A 91 -4.60 -5.35 -1.41
C ALA A 91 -4.65 -4.10 -0.52
N PRO A 92 -3.58 -3.73 0.19
CA PRO A 92 -3.57 -2.60 1.11
C PRO A 92 -3.70 -1.24 0.42
N THR A 93 -3.23 -1.13 -0.83
CA THR A 93 -3.19 0.12 -1.57
C THR A 93 -3.95 0.02 -2.88
N ARG A 94 -4.39 1.18 -3.37
CA ARG A 94 -5.13 1.32 -4.64
C ARG A 94 -4.24 0.94 -5.83
N GLU A 95 -3.00 1.35 -5.77
CA GLU A 95 -1.99 1.11 -6.79
C GLU A 95 -1.72 -0.38 -6.94
N LEU A 96 -1.53 -1.08 -5.82
CA LEU A 96 -1.33 -2.53 -5.83
C LEU A 96 -2.57 -3.26 -6.35
N ALA A 97 -3.77 -2.83 -5.97
CA ALA A 97 -5.01 -3.41 -6.50
C ALA A 97 -5.13 -3.26 -8.03
N VAL A 98 -4.76 -2.08 -8.57
CA VAL A 98 -4.73 -1.84 -10.02
C VAL A 98 -3.68 -2.70 -10.71
N GLN A 99 -2.49 -2.83 -10.12
CA GLN A 99 -1.42 -3.68 -10.65
C GLN A 99 -1.85 -5.15 -10.68
N ILE A 100 -2.35 -5.67 -9.56
CA ILE A 100 -2.86 -7.05 -9.49
C ILE A 100 -3.95 -7.27 -10.56
N HIS A 101 -4.82 -6.28 -10.78
CA HIS A 101 -5.85 -6.37 -11.80
C HIS A 101 -5.26 -6.42 -13.22
N HIS A 102 -4.22 -5.63 -13.51
CA HIS A 102 -3.51 -5.68 -14.79
C HIS A 102 -2.87 -7.05 -15.04
N ASP A 103 -2.17 -7.58 -14.04
CA ASP A 103 -1.56 -8.91 -14.09
C ASP A 103 -2.63 -10.00 -14.23
N ALA A 104 -3.77 -9.84 -13.53
CA ALA A 104 -4.90 -10.74 -13.61
C ALA A 104 -5.54 -10.80 -15.01
N LEU A 105 -5.65 -9.66 -15.70
CA LEU A 105 -6.14 -9.62 -17.07
C LEU A 105 -5.19 -10.32 -18.04
N THR A 106 -3.88 -10.19 -17.85
CA THR A 106 -2.86 -10.85 -18.69
C THR A 106 -2.83 -12.35 -18.46
N LEU A 107 -2.67 -12.80 -17.21
CA LEU A 107 -2.57 -14.21 -16.85
C LEU A 107 -3.92 -14.95 -16.99
N GLY A 108 -5.03 -14.22 -16.80
CA GLY A 108 -6.38 -14.75 -16.89
C GLY A 108 -7.04 -14.64 -18.27
N ALA A 109 -6.33 -14.12 -19.29
CA ALA A 109 -6.90 -13.79 -20.61
C ALA A 109 -7.65 -14.97 -21.29
N HIS A 110 -7.21 -16.19 -21.07
CA HIS A 110 -7.76 -17.40 -21.67
C HIS A 110 -8.73 -18.17 -20.76
N THR A 111 -8.99 -17.67 -19.53
CA THR A 111 -9.79 -18.39 -18.52
C THR A 111 -11.29 -18.19 -18.68
N GLY A 112 -11.73 -17.14 -19.39
CA GLY A 112 -13.14 -16.74 -19.47
C GLY A 112 -13.71 -16.16 -18.17
N LEU A 113 -12.90 -15.99 -17.11
CA LEU A 113 -13.33 -15.43 -15.83
C LEU A 113 -13.43 -13.91 -15.91
N LYS A 114 -14.45 -13.35 -15.25
CA LYS A 114 -14.66 -11.90 -15.17
C LYS A 114 -13.91 -11.32 -13.98
N HIS A 115 -13.06 -10.34 -14.23
CA HIS A 115 -12.28 -9.62 -13.23
C HIS A 115 -12.84 -8.23 -12.99
N THR A 116 -12.92 -7.81 -11.74
CA THR A 116 -13.30 -6.43 -11.38
C THR A 116 -12.39 -5.93 -10.28
N VAL A 117 -11.95 -4.67 -10.40
CA VAL A 117 -11.15 -3.99 -9.38
C VAL A 117 -11.92 -2.84 -8.75
N VAL A 118 -11.90 -2.75 -7.41
CA VAL A 118 -12.61 -1.71 -6.67
C VAL A 118 -11.71 -1.07 -5.62
N PHE A 119 -11.64 0.27 -5.62
CA PHE A 119 -10.84 1.04 -4.67
C PHE A 119 -11.37 2.46 -4.50
N GLY A 120 -10.95 3.16 -3.45
CA GLY A 120 -11.43 4.52 -3.16
C GLY A 120 -10.77 5.58 -4.05
N GLY A 121 -11.38 6.78 -4.11
CA GLY A 121 -10.77 7.97 -4.74
C GLY A 121 -10.96 8.10 -6.25
N ILE A 122 -11.77 7.25 -6.86
CA ILE A 122 -12.22 7.37 -8.25
C ILE A 122 -13.74 7.17 -8.31
N ASP A 123 -14.30 7.28 -9.52
CA ASP A 123 -15.73 7.21 -9.79
C ASP A 123 -16.40 6.02 -9.10
N TYR A 124 -17.24 6.35 -8.13
CA TYR A 124 -17.96 5.39 -7.31
C TYR A 124 -19.01 4.62 -8.10
N GLU A 125 -19.85 5.32 -8.84
CA GLU A 125 -20.96 4.71 -9.54
C GLU A 125 -20.49 3.81 -10.69
N LYS A 126 -19.44 4.18 -11.37
CA LYS A 126 -18.86 3.35 -12.44
C LYS A 126 -18.42 1.99 -11.91
N GLN A 127 -17.64 1.95 -10.82
CA GLN A 127 -17.21 0.69 -10.21
C GLN A 127 -18.42 -0.14 -9.71
N ARG A 128 -19.44 0.53 -9.14
CA ARG A 128 -20.65 -0.12 -8.67
C ARG A 128 -21.43 -0.79 -9.82
N LEU A 129 -21.55 -0.10 -10.96
CA LEU A 129 -22.21 -0.64 -12.15
C LEU A 129 -21.43 -1.82 -12.73
N GLU A 130 -20.13 -1.73 -12.88
CA GLU A 130 -19.27 -2.81 -13.36
C GLU A 130 -19.40 -4.05 -12.47
N LEU A 131 -19.33 -3.89 -11.14
CA LEU A 131 -19.47 -5.00 -10.20
C LEU A 131 -20.89 -5.61 -10.24
N GLY A 132 -21.93 -4.78 -10.43
CA GLY A 132 -23.31 -5.20 -10.58
C GLY A 132 -23.59 -6.06 -11.83
N GLN A 133 -22.74 -5.94 -12.86
CA GLN A 133 -22.83 -6.79 -14.08
C GLN A 133 -22.32 -8.23 -13.86
N GLY A 134 -21.84 -8.53 -12.67
CA GLY A 134 -21.29 -9.82 -12.27
C GLY A 134 -19.77 -9.89 -12.38
N CYS A 135 -19.16 -10.62 -11.43
CA CYS A 135 -17.74 -10.76 -11.25
C CYS A 135 -17.40 -12.16 -10.73
N ASP A 136 -16.34 -12.77 -11.24
CA ASP A 136 -15.77 -14.01 -10.69
C ASP A 136 -14.63 -13.72 -9.72
N VAL A 137 -13.72 -12.82 -10.10
CA VAL A 137 -12.54 -12.45 -9.33
C VAL A 137 -12.63 -10.98 -8.96
N LEU A 138 -12.87 -10.69 -7.70
CA LEU A 138 -12.93 -9.32 -7.17
C LEU A 138 -11.61 -8.96 -6.51
N ILE A 139 -11.00 -7.86 -6.96
CA ILE A 139 -9.76 -7.31 -6.43
C ILE A 139 -10.10 -5.98 -5.77
N GLY A 140 -9.55 -5.69 -4.58
CA GLY A 140 -9.86 -4.38 -4.02
C GLY A 140 -9.15 -4.02 -2.73
N THR A 141 -9.32 -2.75 -2.35
CA THR A 141 -8.85 -2.23 -1.06
C THR A 141 -9.93 -2.39 0.02
N PRO A 142 -9.54 -2.63 1.30
CA PRO A 142 -10.48 -3.01 2.36
C PRO A 142 -11.69 -2.11 2.48
N GLY A 143 -11.49 -0.79 2.57
CA GLY A 143 -12.58 0.16 2.78
C GLY A 143 -13.65 0.14 1.67
N ARG A 144 -13.25 0.07 0.38
CA ARG A 144 -14.20 0.04 -0.75
C ARG A 144 -14.90 -1.33 -0.85
N LEU A 145 -14.18 -2.40 -0.56
CA LEU A 145 -14.77 -3.74 -0.49
C LEU A 145 -15.90 -3.79 0.56
N ILE A 146 -15.64 -3.27 1.77
CA ILE A 146 -16.63 -3.22 2.85
C ILE A 146 -17.81 -2.34 2.50
N ASP A 147 -17.57 -1.19 1.89
CA ASP A 147 -18.61 -0.24 1.50
C ASP A 147 -19.60 -0.88 0.52
N TYR A 148 -19.14 -1.46 -0.58
CA TYR A 148 -20.01 -2.17 -1.53
C TYR A 148 -20.64 -3.43 -0.97
N PHE A 149 -19.95 -4.15 -0.07
CA PHE A 149 -20.55 -5.29 0.62
C PHE A 149 -21.74 -4.87 1.50
N LYS A 150 -21.59 -3.79 2.28
CA LYS A 150 -22.68 -3.25 3.11
C LYS A 150 -23.89 -2.78 2.30
N GLN A 151 -23.67 -2.37 1.07
CA GLN A 151 -24.72 -1.96 0.13
C GLN A 151 -25.27 -3.12 -0.71
N HIS A 152 -24.87 -4.36 -0.43
CA HIS A 152 -25.31 -5.57 -1.15
C HIS A 152 -25.06 -5.52 -2.67
N VAL A 153 -24.02 -4.78 -3.13
CA VAL A 153 -23.61 -4.75 -4.54
C VAL A 153 -23.05 -6.11 -4.96
N TYR A 154 -22.40 -6.80 -4.04
CA TYR A 154 -21.88 -8.16 -4.21
C TYR A 154 -22.01 -8.95 -2.91
N ASP A 155 -21.83 -10.28 -2.99
CA ASP A 155 -21.79 -11.14 -1.81
C ASP A 155 -20.59 -12.11 -1.83
N LEU A 156 -20.23 -12.59 -0.64
CA LEU A 156 -19.03 -13.41 -0.37
C LEU A 156 -19.38 -14.91 -0.16
N ARG A 157 -20.63 -15.30 -0.18
CA ARG A 157 -21.08 -16.65 0.24
C ARG A 157 -20.54 -17.79 -0.61
N HIS A 158 -20.16 -17.49 -1.85
CA HIS A 158 -19.67 -18.47 -2.83
C HIS A 158 -18.17 -18.31 -3.12
N ALA A 159 -17.45 -17.55 -2.29
CA ALA A 159 -16.01 -17.37 -2.43
C ALA A 159 -15.27 -18.69 -2.17
N GLN A 160 -14.59 -19.17 -3.21
CA GLN A 160 -13.81 -20.41 -3.21
C GLN A 160 -12.33 -20.14 -2.89
N VAL A 161 -11.85 -18.93 -3.22
CA VAL A 161 -10.43 -18.53 -3.03
C VAL A 161 -10.38 -17.16 -2.39
N LEU A 162 -9.50 -17.02 -1.40
CA LEU A 162 -9.10 -15.76 -0.77
C LEU A 162 -7.61 -15.54 -0.97
N VAL A 163 -7.21 -14.32 -1.33
CA VAL A 163 -5.82 -13.87 -1.32
C VAL A 163 -5.71 -12.60 -0.49
N LEU A 164 -4.75 -12.58 0.43
CA LEU A 164 -4.30 -11.38 1.14
C LEU A 164 -2.88 -11.08 0.68
N ASP A 165 -2.69 -9.98 -0.04
CA ASP A 165 -1.36 -9.57 -0.50
C ASP A 165 -0.85 -8.36 0.29
N GLU A 166 0.45 -8.34 0.61
CA GLU A 166 1.11 -7.38 1.50
C GLU A 166 0.40 -7.28 2.86
N ALA A 167 0.21 -8.43 3.53
CA ALA A 167 -0.53 -8.50 4.79
C ALA A 167 0.10 -7.66 5.92
N ASP A 168 1.42 -7.64 6.05
CA ASP A 168 2.16 -6.79 6.99
C ASP A 168 1.79 -5.31 6.81
N ARG A 169 1.71 -4.88 5.57
CA ARG A 169 1.33 -3.51 5.25
C ARG A 169 -0.12 -3.19 5.61
N MET A 170 -1.02 -4.15 5.57
CA MET A 170 -2.40 -3.94 6.04
C MET A 170 -2.43 -3.63 7.53
N PHE A 171 -1.49 -4.21 8.32
CA PHE A 171 -1.31 -3.86 9.74
C PHE A 171 -0.76 -2.44 9.91
N ASP A 172 0.28 -2.07 9.16
CA ASP A 172 0.90 -0.74 9.24
C ASP A 172 -0.08 0.38 8.90
N LEU A 173 -0.98 0.15 7.95
CA LEU A 173 -2.01 1.09 7.54
C LEU A 173 -3.27 1.07 8.43
N GLY A 174 -3.30 0.21 9.45
CA GLY A 174 -4.41 0.12 10.40
C GLY A 174 -5.66 -0.60 9.89
N PHE A 175 -5.57 -1.37 8.80
CA PHE A 175 -6.72 -2.06 8.20
C PHE A 175 -7.09 -3.39 8.85
N ILE A 176 -6.46 -3.76 9.97
CA ILE A 176 -6.70 -5.08 10.59
C ILE A 176 -8.16 -5.32 10.98
N ALA A 177 -8.85 -4.29 11.49
CA ALA A 177 -10.27 -4.40 11.83
C ALA A 177 -11.12 -4.62 10.57
N ASP A 178 -10.79 -3.96 9.47
CA ASP A 178 -11.46 -4.09 8.17
C ASP A 178 -11.22 -5.48 7.57
N ILE A 179 -9.99 -5.98 7.63
CA ILE A 179 -9.65 -7.33 7.17
C ILE A 179 -10.42 -8.38 7.96
N ARG A 180 -10.40 -8.33 9.30
CA ARG A 180 -11.18 -9.24 10.14
C ARG A 180 -12.69 -9.14 9.85
N TYR A 181 -13.19 -7.93 9.55
CA TYR A 181 -14.58 -7.74 9.14
C TYR A 181 -14.91 -8.52 7.85
N ILE A 182 -14.05 -8.48 6.84
CA ILE A 182 -14.20 -9.20 5.56
C ILE A 182 -14.11 -10.71 5.80
N LEU A 183 -13.06 -11.16 6.50
CA LEU A 183 -12.75 -12.58 6.71
C LEU A 183 -13.89 -13.35 7.42
N ARG A 184 -14.56 -12.69 8.37
CA ARG A 184 -15.73 -13.27 9.09
C ARG A 184 -16.98 -13.44 8.23
N ARG A 185 -17.01 -12.90 7.00
CA ARG A 185 -18.13 -12.97 6.06
C ARG A 185 -17.90 -13.91 4.90
N LEU A 186 -16.70 -14.38 4.76
CA LEU A 186 -16.33 -15.44 3.83
C LEU A 186 -16.80 -16.80 4.33
N PRO A 187 -16.93 -17.80 3.46
CA PRO A 187 -17.13 -19.19 3.89
C PRO A 187 -16.07 -19.64 4.89
N HIS A 188 -16.41 -20.66 5.71
CA HIS A 188 -15.45 -21.21 6.67
C HIS A 188 -14.11 -21.58 5.99
N PRO A 189 -12.95 -21.41 6.66
CA PRO A 189 -11.64 -21.70 6.07
C PRO A 189 -11.51 -23.05 5.37
N GLU A 190 -12.13 -24.08 5.91
CA GLU A 190 -12.15 -25.44 5.31
C GLU A 190 -12.91 -25.54 3.97
N ARG A 191 -13.77 -24.56 3.69
CA ARG A 191 -14.59 -24.54 2.46
C ARG A 191 -14.05 -23.65 1.37
N ARG A 192 -12.95 -22.94 1.65
CA ARG A 192 -12.25 -22.09 0.70
C ARG A 192 -10.76 -22.38 0.77
N GLN A 193 -10.05 -22.01 -0.24
CA GLN A 193 -8.59 -21.94 -0.23
C GLN A 193 -8.16 -20.53 0.10
N SER A 194 -7.19 -20.39 1.01
CA SER A 194 -6.67 -19.08 1.40
C SER A 194 -5.18 -18.99 1.16
N MET A 195 -4.73 -17.90 0.57
CA MET A 195 -3.33 -17.58 0.33
C MET A 195 -3.00 -16.22 0.95
N LEU A 196 -1.95 -16.15 1.73
CA LEU A 196 -1.47 -14.92 2.34
C LEU A 196 -0.04 -14.69 1.89
N PHE A 197 0.24 -13.48 1.38
CA PHE A 197 1.58 -13.08 1.00
C PHE A 197 1.99 -11.80 1.75
N SER A 198 3.25 -11.77 2.19
CA SER A 198 3.78 -10.68 3.00
C SER A 198 5.29 -10.56 2.79
N ALA A 199 5.86 -9.37 2.98
CA ALA A 199 7.30 -9.20 3.02
C ALA A 199 7.87 -9.75 4.35
N THR A 200 7.07 -9.69 5.43
CA THR A 200 7.43 -10.21 6.75
C THR A 200 6.32 -11.10 7.30
N LEU A 201 6.67 -12.25 7.88
CA LEU A 201 5.77 -13.08 8.67
C LEU A 201 5.94 -12.77 10.17
N SER A 202 5.64 -11.52 10.54
CA SER A 202 5.62 -11.09 11.93
C SER A 202 4.59 -11.88 12.76
N HIS A 203 4.71 -11.85 14.08
CA HIS A 203 3.74 -12.52 14.98
C HIS A 203 2.28 -12.13 14.67
N ARG A 204 2.02 -10.86 14.37
CA ARG A 204 0.68 -10.36 14.04
C ARG A 204 0.15 -10.93 12.71
N VAL A 205 1.02 -11.08 11.71
CA VAL A 205 0.66 -11.68 10.41
C VAL A 205 0.37 -13.16 10.56
N LEU A 206 1.19 -13.87 11.36
CA LEU A 206 0.97 -15.29 11.67
C LEU A 206 -0.32 -15.51 12.47
N GLU A 207 -0.60 -14.66 13.45
CA GLU A 207 -1.88 -14.70 14.20
C GLU A 207 -3.07 -14.62 13.23
N LEU A 208 -3.07 -13.65 12.29
CA LEU A 208 -4.12 -13.52 11.29
C LEU A 208 -4.25 -14.77 10.41
N ALA A 209 -3.12 -15.35 9.98
CA ALA A 209 -3.10 -16.55 9.18
C ALA A 209 -3.70 -17.76 9.94
N TYR A 210 -3.28 -18.01 11.15
CA TYR A 210 -3.80 -19.13 11.95
C TYR A 210 -5.25 -18.93 12.42
N GLU A 211 -5.68 -17.68 12.62
CA GLU A 211 -7.08 -17.36 12.98
C GLU A 211 -8.05 -17.61 11.83
N HIS A 212 -7.62 -17.38 10.57
CA HIS A 212 -8.52 -17.26 9.43
C HIS A 212 -8.20 -18.17 8.23
N MET A 213 -7.17 -18.99 8.29
CA MET A 213 -6.81 -19.95 7.25
C MET A 213 -6.88 -21.38 7.77
N ASN A 214 -6.95 -22.35 6.86
CA ASN A 214 -7.03 -23.76 7.19
C ASN A 214 -5.64 -24.39 7.24
N ASN A 215 -5.00 -24.37 8.42
CA ASN A 215 -3.67 -24.93 8.65
C ASN A 215 -2.67 -24.55 7.57
N PRO A 216 -2.38 -23.25 7.39
CA PRO A 216 -1.56 -22.77 6.27
C PRO A 216 -0.12 -23.29 6.36
N GLU A 217 0.43 -23.71 5.23
CA GLU A 217 1.85 -24.03 5.11
C GLU A 217 2.65 -22.74 4.98
N LEU A 218 3.69 -22.62 5.83
CA LEU A 218 4.54 -21.44 5.86
C LEU A 218 5.70 -21.63 4.89
N VAL A 219 5.76 -20.79 3.88
CA VAL A 219 6.88 -20.73 2.91
C VAL A 219 7.65 -19.45 3.16
N ARG A 220 8.94 -19.58 3.44
CA ARG A 220 9.83 -18.44 3.66
C ARG A 220 10.93 -18.46 2.62
N ILE A 221 10.94 -17.44 1.79
CA ILE A 221 12.09 -17.15 0.95
C ILE A 221 12.93 -16.16 1.72
N GLU A 222 14.07 -16.60 2.19
CA GLU A 222 15.05 -15.69 2.76
C GLU A 222 15.39 -14.66 1.70
N PRO A 223 15.45 -13.37 2.05
CA PRO A 223 15.99 -12.38 1.13
C PRO A 223 17.38 -12.88 0.72
N ASP A 224 17.58 -13.09 -0.57
CA ASP A 224 18.94 -13.32 -1.03
C ASP A 224 19.79 -12.17 -0.49
N LYS A 225 20.85 -12.51 0.25
CA LYS A 225 21.86 -11.51 0.62
C LYS A 225 22.37 -10.78 -0.62
N MET A 226 22.23 -11.39 -1.78
CA MET A 226 22.56 -10.85 -3.09
C MET A 226 21.84 -9.54 -3.45
N THR A 227 20.57 -9.31 -3.02
CA THR A 227 19.86 -8.07 -3.40
C THR A 227 20.46 -6.80 -2.77
N VAL A 228 21.13 -6.91 -1.63
CA VAL A 228 21.84 -5.78 -1.01
C VAL A 228 23.27 -5.67 -1.58
N ASP A 229 23.88 -6.80 -1.93
CA ASP A 229 25.22 -6.88 -2.51
C ASP A 229 25.25 -6.48 -4.01
N GLU A 230 24.12 -6.63 -4.73
CA GLU A 230 23.98 -6.21 -6.13
C GLU A 230 23.73 -4.72 -6.28
N VAL A 231 23.27 -4.03 -5.22
CA VAL A 231 23.09 -2.58 -5.22
C VAL A 231 24.40 -1.89 -4.89
N ARG A 232 24.92 -1.09 -5.80
CA ARG A 232 26.07 -0.24 -5.55
C ARG A 232 25.66 0.90 -4.62
N GLN A 233 26.01 0.80 -3.32
CA GLN A 233 25.63 1.76 -2.29
C GLN A 233 26.72 2.81 -2.11
N LEU A 234 26.32 4.07 -1.97
CA LEU A 234 27.23 5.18 -1.71
C LEU A 234 26.59 6.19 -0.75
N MET A 235 27.37 6.66 0.23
CA MET A 235 26.96 7.65 1.22
C MET A 235 27.71 8.96 1.03
N TYR A 236 26.98 10.08 1.11
CA TYR A 236 27.54 11.42 1.25
C TYR A 236 27.07 12.06 2.56
N TYR A 237 27.87 12.99 3.08
CA TYR A 237 27.57 13.75 4.31
C TYR A 237 27.40 15.25 4.00
N PRO A 238 26.36 15.64 3.25
CA PRO A 238 26.08 17.05 2.99
C PRO A 238 25.49 17.73 4.22
N SER A 239 25.78 19.04 4.37
CA SER A 239 24.95 19.91 5.20
C SER A 239 23.53 20.02 4.64
N MET A 240 22.59 20.48 5.46
CA MET A 240 21.20 20.70 5.01
C MET A 240 21.10 21.64 3.81
N GLU A 241 22.01 22.62 3.69
CA GLU A 241 22.07 23.58 2.59
C GLU A 241 22.66 22.97 1.31
N GLU A 242 23.57 22.02 1.44
CA GLU A 242 24.24 21.36 0.32
C GLU A 242 23.41 20.23 -0.33
N LYS A 243 22.40 19.69 0.36
CA LYS A 243 21.62 18.54 -0.12
C LYS A 243 21.02 18.77 -1.51
N VAL A 244 20.39 19.92 -1.75
CA VAL A 244 19.76 20.21 -3.04
C VAL A 244 20.79 20.46 -4.14
N PRO A 245 21.84 21.31 -3.94
CA PRO A 245 22.94 21.43 -4.87
C PRO A 245 23.62 20.11 -5.22
N LEU A 246 23.87 19.25 -4.24
CA LEU A 246 24.47 17.93 -4.43
C LEU A 246 23.58 17.01 -5.26
N LEU A 247 22.29 16.92 -4.93
CA LEU A 247 21.37 16.10 -5.71
C LEU A 247 21.30 16.57 -7.17
N ILE A 248 21.21 17.87 -7.42
CA ILE A 248 21.18 18.42 -8.78
C ILE A 248 22.48 18.12 -9.52
N GLY A 249 23.65 18.25 -8.87
CA GLY A 249 24.93 17.93 -9.46
C GLY A 249 25.06 16.46 -9.83
N LEU A 250 24.68 15.56 -8.92
CA LEU A 250 24.67 14.12 -9.15
C LEU A 250 23.69 13.72 -10.27
N LEU A 251 22.50 14.30 -10.31
CA LEU A 251 21.52 14.04 -11.38
C LEU A 251 21.98 14.54 -12.76
N ARG A 252 22.82 15.59 -12.82
CA ARG A 252 23.40 16.08 -14.08
C ARG A 252 24.55 15.23 -14.57
N GLN A 253 25.30 14.60 -13.65
CA GLN A 253 26.48 13.78 -13.99
C GLN A 253 26.11 12.33 -14.26
N SER A 254 25.04 11.83 -13.64
CA SER A 254 24.59 10.47 -13.86
C SER A 254 23.73 10.37 -15.12
N GLU A 255 23.92 9.33 -15.91
CA GLU A 255 22.99 8.93 -16.98
C GLU A 255 21.70 8.33 -16.37
N ALA A 256 21.14 9.03 -15.38
CA ALA A 256 20.06 8.53 -14.57
C ALA A 256 18.74 8.49 -15.37
N HIS A 257 18.39 7.30 -15.83
CA HIS A 257 17.09 7.02 -16.40
C HIS A 257 16.16 6.52 -15.29
N ARG A 258 15.00 7.17 -15.09
CA ARG A 258 14.03 6.79 -14.03
C ARG A 258 14.67 6.75 -12.63
N THR A 259 14.81 7.93 -12.06
CA THR A 259 15.35 8.12 -10.71
C THR A 259 14.25 8.22 -9.67
N LEU A 260 14.40 7.48 -8.58
CA LEU A 260 13.50 7.56 -7.42
C LEU A 260 14.20 8.27 -6.28
N VAL A 261 13.61 9.36 -5.78
CA VAL A 261 14.15 10.16 -4.69
C VAL A 261 13.25 10.03 -3.46
N PHE A 262 13.80 9.50 -2.37
CA PHE A 262 13.09 9.34 -1.11
C PHE A 262 13.31 10.51 -0.16
N VAL A 263 12.21 10.99 0.42
CA VAL A 263 12.17 12.03 1.43
C VAL A 263 11.26 11.62 2.60
N ASN A 264 11.52 12.13 3.80
CA ASN A 264 10.75 11.74 4.98
C ASN A 264 9.45 12.52 5.14
N THR A 265 9.32 13.72 4.55
CA THR A 265 8.11 14.54 4.71
C THR A 265 7.49 14.99 3.38
N LYS A 266 6.17 15.18 3.37
CA LYS A 266 5.45 15.74 2.23
C LYS A 266 5.98 17.12 1.84
N ARG A 267 6.27 17.96 2.84
CA ARG A 267 6.78 19.32 2.63
C ARG A 267 8.14 19.30 1.93
N THR A 268 9.01 18.37 2.32
CA THR A 268 10.30 18.18 1.63
C THR A 268 10.08 17.74 0.19
N ALA A 269 9.13 16.82 -0.06
CA ALA A 269 8.80 16.37 -1.41
C ALA A 269 8.35 17.53 -2.33
N GLU A 270 7.44 18.39 -1.86
CA GLU A 270 6.93 19.54 -2.62
C GLU A 270 8.02 20.58 -2.88
N ARG A 271 8.86 20.87 -1.87
CA ARG A 271 10.00 21.81 -2.03
C ARG A 271 11.02 21.27 -3.03
N LEU A 272 11.35 19.98 -2.94
CA LEU A 272 12.31 19.34 -3.83
C LEU A 272 11.79 19.26 -5.26
N GLU A 273 10.51 18.94 -5.46
CA GLU A 273 9.85 18.99 -6.76
C GLU A 273 9.99 20.37 -7.40
N SER A 274 9.66 21.41 -6.63
CA SER A 274 9.75 22.80 -7.11
C SER A 274 11.18 23.19 -7.48
N ALA A 275 12.17 22.81 -6.64
CA ALA A 275 13.58 23.07 -6.90
C ALA A 275 14.07 22.32 -8.14
N LEU A 276 13.78 21.03 -8.30
CA LEU A 276 14.20 20.25 -9.45
C LEU A 276 13.59 20.78 -10.75
N LYS A 277 12.30 21.13 -10.75
CA LYS A 277 11.65 21.76 -11.93
C LYS A 277 12.27 23.10 -12.31
N ALA A 278 12.57 23.96 -11.33
CA ALA A 278 13.22 25.24 -11.57
C ALA A 278 14.63 25.09 -12.17
N ASN A 279 15.26 23.93 -11.98
CA ASN A 279 16.59 23.61 -12.50
C ASN A 279 16.53 22.67 -13.74
N GLY A 280 15.37 22.55 -14.40
CA GLY A 280 15.21 21.89 -15.70
C GLY A 280 14.92 20.37 -15.65
N PHE A 281 14.67 19.80 -14.47
CA PHE A 281 14.32 18.38 -14.38
C PHE A 281 12.82 18.14 -14.52
N ASN A 282 12.45 17.11 -15.27
CA ASN A 282 11.08 16.59 -15.29
C ASN A 282 10.86 15.75 -14.03
N ALA A 283 10.41 16.39 -12.95
CA ALA A 283 10.23 15.78 -11.63
C ALA A 283 8.78 15.91 -11.15
N GLN A 284 8.27 14.91 -10.44
CA GLN A 284 6.96 14.94 -9.78
C GLN A 284 7.04 14.38 -8.37
N ALA A 285 6.35 15.02 -7.41
CA ALA A 285 6.22 14.53 -6.06
C ALA A 285 4.98 13.65 -5.89
N LEU A 286 5.19 12.46 -5.33
CA LEU A 286 4.15 11.53 -4.97
C LEU A 286 3.94 11.57 -3.45
N SER A 287 2.89 12.25 -3.01
CA SER A 287 2.49 12.36 -1.61
C SER A 287 1.05 11.91 -1.41
N GLY A 288 0.62 11.74 -0.16
CA GLY A 288 -0.75 11.35 0.17
C GLY A 288 -1.83 12.34 -0.29
N ASP A 289 -1.45 13.58 -0.58
CA ASP A 289 -2.39 14.65 -0.98
C ASP A 289 -2.60 14.72 -2.50
N VAL A 290 -1.81 13.98 -3.28
CA VAL A 290 -1.96 13.90 -4.74
C VAL A 290 -3.23 13.12 -5.09
N PRO A 291 -4.17 13.70 -5.88
CA PRO A 291 -5.37 12.99 -6.32
C PRO A 291 -5.04 11.68 -7.03
N GLN A 292 -5.87 10.64 -6.80
CA GLN A 292 -5.59 9.28 -7.25
C GLN A 292 -5.36 9.14 -8.77
N ASN A 293 -6.14 9.84 -9.57
CA ASN A 293 -5.96 9.86 -11.03
C ASN A 293 -4.61 10.45 -11.45
N LYS A 294 -4.12 11.47 -10.74
CA LYS A 294 -2.78 12.03 -10.98
C LYS A 294 -1.67 11.07 -10.53
N ARG A 295 -1.85 10.38 -9.38
CA ARG A 295 -0.89 9.38 -8.91
C ARG A 295 -0.68 8.26 -9.94
N LEU A 296 -1.78 7.69 -10.44
CA LEU A 296 -1.74 6.64 -11.47
C LEU A 296 -1.09 7.14 -12.75
N ARG A 297 -1.37 8.40 -13.14
CA ARG A 297 -0.71 9.01 -14.29
C ARG A 297 0.80 9.16 -14.07
N PHE A 298 1.24 9.71 -12.92
CA PHE A 298 2.66 9.89 -12.62
C PHE A 298 3.43 8.57 -12.63
N LEU A 299 2.83 7.49 -12.08
CA LEU A 299 3.42 6.16 -12.11
C LEU A 299 3.54 5.60 -13.51
N ARG A 300 2.50 5.77 -14.35
CA ARG A 300 2.55 5.37 -15.75
C ARG A 300 3.62 6.17 -16.51
N ASP A 301 3.60 7.51 -16.40
CA ASP A 301 4.56 8.39 -17.07
C ASP A 301 6.01 8.07 -16.63
N PHE A 302 6.22 7.66 -15.36
CA PHE A 302 7.49 7.20 -14.84
C PHE A 302 7.89 5.83 -15.41
N HIS A 303 6.95 4.90 -15.48
CA HIS A 303 7.17 3.57 -16.06
C HIS A 303 7.53 3.65 -17.56
N GLU A 304 6.86 4.51 -18.30
CA GLU A 304 7.09 4.75 -19.73
C GLU A 304 8.35 5.60 -20.00
N GLY A 305 9.03 6.11 -18.95
CA GLY A 305 10.22 6.97 -19.08
C GLY A 305 9.91 8.42 -19.47
N ALA A 306 8.63 8.80 -19.55
CA ALA A 306 8.21 10.18 -19.81
C ALA A 306 8.48 11.10 -18.60
N LEU A 307 8.55 10.54 -17.38
CA LEU A 307 8.92 11.21 -16.14
C LEU A 307 10.30 10.72 -15.69
N ALA A 308 11.30 11.61 -15.58
CA ALA A 308 12.66 11.24 -15.26
C ALA A 308 12.88 11.03 -13.76
N VAL A 309 12.28 11.89 -12.90
CA VAL A 309 12.50 11.87 -11.45
C VAL A 309 11.15 11.79 -10.72
N LEU A 310 11.00 10.73 -9.92
CA LEU A 310 9.86 10.58 -9.02
C LEU A 310 10.32 10.79 -7.58
N ILE A 311 9.73 11.77 -6.88
CA ILE A 311 10.02 12.06 -5.48
C ILE A 311 8.91 11.43 -4.64
N ALA A 312 9.25 10.63 -3.64
CA ALA A 312 8.27 9.92 -2.85
C ALA A 312 8.61 9.87 -1.35
N THR A 313 7.58 9.86 -0.52
CA THR A 313 7.71 9.45 0.88
C THR A 313 7.50 7.93 0.99
N ASP A 314 7.98 7.29 2.06
CA ASP A 314 7.78 5.85 2.27
C ASP A 314 6.30 5.46 2.20
N VAL A 315 5.44 6.22 2.87
CA VAL A 315 3.99 5.98 2.84
C VAL A 315 3.42 6.03 1.42
N ALA A 316 3.93 6.93 0.58
CA ALA A 316 3.42 7.10 -0.77
C ALA A 316 4.01 6.09 -1.77
N SER A 317 5.23 5.61 -1.54
CA SER A 317 5.96 4.68 -2.43
C SER A 317 5.71 3.21 -2.12
N ARG A 318 5.34 2.90 -0.89
CA ARG A 318 5.06 1.52 -0.47
C ARG A 318 3.84 0.99 -1.22
N GLY A 319 3.90 -0.25 -1.70
CA GLY A 319 2.87 -0.88 -2.54
C GLY A 319 2.86 -0.38 -3.99
N LEU A 320 3.87 0.43 -4.39
CA LEU A 320 4.08 0.77 -5.78
C LEU A 320 5.06 -0.24 -6.41
N HIS A 321 4.63 -0.86 -7.47
CA HIS A 321 5.57 -1.52 -8.37
C HIS A 321 6.21 -0.45 -9.25
N ILE A 322 7.43 -0.10 -8.91
CA ILE A 322 8.27 0.77 -9.72
C ILE A 322 9.38 -0.12 -10.26
N PRO A 323 9.23 -0.67 -11.47
CA PRO A 323 10.26 -1.53 -12.07
C PRO A 323 11.41 -0.69 -12.63
N ASP A 324 12.57 -1.30 -12.73
CA ASP A 324 13.75 -0.83 -13.47
C ASP A 324 14.15 0.62 -13.16
N VAL A 325 14.27 0.94 -11.88
CA VAL A 325 14.84 2.22 -11.43
C VAL A 325 16.36 2.12 -11.50
N SER A 326 17.00 2.99 -12.28
CA SER A 326 18.47 3.02 -12.41
C SER A 326 19.13 3.54 -11.14
N HIS A 327 18.55 4.57 -10.52
CA HIS A 327 19.10 5.25 -9.35
C HIS A 327 18.05 5.44 -8.27
N VAL A 328 18.41 5.12 -7.04
CA VAL A 328 17.67 5.48 -5.83
C VAL A 328 18.45 6.50 -5.04
N PHE A 329 17.85 7.64 -4.75
CA PHE A 329 18.41 8.61 -3.83
C PHE A 329 17.63 8.59 -2.52
N ASN A 330 18.31 8.29 -1.41
CA ASN A 330 17.78 8.59 -0.08
C ASN A 330 18.18 10.05 0.26
N PHE A 331 17.40 11.01 -0.25
CA PHE A 331 17.62 12.43 0.06
C PHE A 331 17.51 12.67 1.57
N ASP A 332 16.59 11.98 2.24
CA ASP A 332 16.54 11.85 3.69
C ASP A 332 16.72 10.37 4.05
N LEU A 333 17.64 10.04 4.98
CA LEU A 333 17.74 8.68 5.51
C LEU A 333 16.44 8.30 6.23
N PRO A 334 15.96 7.07 6.06
CA PRO A 334 14.79 6.60 6.81
C PRO A 334 15.12 6.47 8.29
N GLN A 335 14.08 6.58 9.14
CA GLN A 335 14.22 6.37 10.58
C GLN A 335 14.21 4.88 10.95
N ASP A 336 13.53 4.06 10.14
CA ASP A 336 13.41 2.61 10.31
C ASP A 336 14.40 1.88 9.39
N PRO A 337 15.32 1.05 9.91
CA PRO A 337 16.29 0.30 9.10
C PRO A 337 15.67 -0.58 7.99
N PRO A 338 14.57 -1.32 8.21
CA PRO A 338 13.88 -2.05 7.16
C PRO A 338 13.46 -1.18 5.95
N ASP A 339 13.07 0.09 6.20
CA ASP A 339 12.71 1.01 5.12
C ASP A 339 13.90 1.34 4.22
N TYR A 340 15.13 1.37 4.75
CA TYR A 340 16.33 1.54 3.94
C TYR A 340 16.47 0.43 2.89
N VAL A 341 16.36 -0.81 3.31
CA VAL A 341 16.43 -1.99 2.40
C VAL A 341 15.28 -1.97 1.39
N HIS A 342 14.07 -1.61 1.84
CA HIS A 342 12.91 -1.47 0.94
C HIS A 342 13.08 -0.38 -0.10
N ARG A 343 13.76 0.74 0.24
CA ARG A 343 14.04 1.85 -0.68
C ARG A 343 15.10 1.46 -1.70
N ILE A 344 16.26 0.97 -1.27
CA ILE A 344 17.34 0.58 -2.18
C ILE A 344 16.96 -0.60 -3.06
N GLY A 345 16.14 -1.54 -2.56
CA GLY A 345 15.57 -2.64 -3.34
C GLY A 345 14.58 -2.21 -4.43
N ARG A 346 14.46 -0.92 -4.76
CA ARG A 346 13.76 -0.43 -5.95
C ARG A 346 14.66 -0.41 -7.18
N THR A 347 15.96 -0.52 -7.01
CA THR A 347 16.96 -0.69 -8.07
C THR A 347 17.57 -2.10 -8.04
N ALA A 348 18.44 -2.42 -8.98
CA ALA A 348 19.15 -3.71 -9.08
C ALA A 348 18.21 -4.93 -9.07
N ARG A 349 17.16 -4.93 -9.89
CA ARG A 349 16.23 -6.05 -10.00
C ARG A 349 16.50 -6.86 -11.26
N ALA A 350 16.21 -8.16 -11.18
CA ALA A 350 16.34 -9.11 -12.28
C ALA A 350 17.76 -9.20 -12.89
N GLY A 351 18.82 -9.02 -12.05
CA GLY A 351 20.21 -9.10 -12.49
C GLY A 351 20.75 -7.84 -13.17
N ALA A 352 20.03 -6.69 -13.07
CA ALA A 352 20.55 -5.39 -13.49
C ALA A 352 21.33 -4.72 -12.36
N GLU A 353 22.42 -4.03 -12.68
CA GLU A 353 23.14 -3.16 -11.74
C GLU A 353 22.30 -1.93 -11.39
N GLY A 354 22.39 -1.45 -10.15
CA GLY A 354 21.66 -0.27 -9.70
C GLY A 354 22.41 0.52 -8.63
N ASP A 355 22.21 1.83 -8.64
CA ASP A 355 22.87 2.76 -7.73
C ASP A 355 21.90 3.23 -6.63
N ALA A 356 22.36 3.13 -5.37
CA ALA A 356 21.68 3.69 -4.22
C ALA A 356 22.60 4.73 -3.54
N ILE A 357 22.21 5.99 -3.66
CA ILE A 357 22.97 7.13 -3.13
C ILE A 357 22.20 7.72 -1.94
N SER A 358 22.86 7.83 -0.79
CA SER A 358 22.21 8.26 0.45
C SER A 358 22.89 9.49 1.04
N PHE A 359 22.11 10.40 1.62
CA PHE A 359 22.58 11.63 2.26
C PHE A 359 22.37 11.55 3.77
N ALA A 360 23.50 11.48 4.51
CA ALA A 360 23.53 11.52 5.97
C ALA A 360 23.80 12.95 6.44
N CYS A 361 22.79 13.80 6.45
CA CYS A 361 22.89 15.17 6.96
C CYS A 361 22.73 15.22 8.49
N GLU A 362 22.92 16.39 9.09
CA GLU A 362 22.88 16.60 10.53
C GLU A 362 21.59 16.10 11.19
N GLU A 363 20.48 16.18 10.49
CA GLU A 363 19.16 15.77 11.01
C GLU A 363 18.97 14.24 10.99
N TYR A 364 19.48 13.56 9.95
CA TYR A 364 19.15 12.15 9.70
C TYR A 364 20.34 11.19 9.88
N ALA A 365 21.55 11.68 10.08
CA ALA A 365 22.74 10.82 10.30
C ALA A 365 22.61 9.93 11.55
N VAL A 366 21.76 10.31 12.50
CA VAL A 366 21.49 9.55 13.73
C VAL A 366 20.96 8.14 13.43
N SER A 367 20.26 7.93 12.31
CA SER A 367 19.70 6.61 11.92
C SER A 367 20.73 5.68 11.28
N LEU A 368 21.89 6.22 10.85
CA LEU A 368 22.89 5.46 10.10
C LEU A 368 23.46 4.24 10.84
N PRO A 369 23.82 4.32 12.14
CA PRO A 369 24.35 3.16 12.86
C PRO A 369 23.36 1.98 12.91
N ASP A 370 22.06 2.25 13.08
CA ASP A 370 21.03 1.23 13.13
C ASP A 370 20.80 0.61 11.74
N ILE A 371 20.86 1.44 10.69
CA ILE A 371 20.76 0.98 9.29
C ILE A 371 21.95 0.06 8.97
N GLU A 372 23.19 0.46 9.25
CA GLU A 372 24.38 -0.35 8.99
C GLU A 372 24.39 -1.66 9.80
N SER A 373 23.91 -1.61 11.04
CA SER A 373 23.75 -2.81 11.87
C SER A 373 22.72 -3.77 11.26
N TYR A 374 21.63 -3.25 10.70
CA TYR A 374 20.58 -4.05 10.07
C TYR A 374 21.04 -4.67 8.74
N VAL A 375 21.75 -3.89 7.93
CA VAL A 375 22.29 -4.33 6.63
C VAL A 375 23.48 -5.29 6.82
N GLY A 376 24.18 -5.20 7.96
CA GLY A 376 25.29 -6.08 8.33
C GLY A 376 26.65 -5.64 7.82
N HIS A 377 26.76 -4.47 7.20
CA HIS A 377 28.03 -3.89 6.75
C HIS A 377 28.02 -2.37 6.80
N LYS A 378 29.20 -1.76 6.74
CA LYS A 378 29.35 -0.32 6.61
C LYS A 378 29.05 0.13 5.18
N ILE A 379 28.25 1.19 5.02
CA ILE A 379 27.95 1.75 3.72
C ILE A 379 29.14 2.58 3.27
N PRO A 380 29.74 2.32 2.08
CA PRO A 380 30.85 3.12 1.56
C PRO A 380 30.47 4.60 1.47
N PHE A 381 31.37 5.48 1.83
CA PHE A 381 31.17 6.93 1.71
C PHE A 381 32.19 7.57 0.77
N ALA A 382 31.78 8.70 0.16
CA ALA A 382 32.68 9.52 -0.65
C ALA A 382 32.70 10.98 -0.16
N PRO A 383 33.83 11.68 -0.31
CA PRO A 383 33.88 13.11 -0.07
C PRO A 383 33.02 13.86 -1.10
N ILE A 384 32.46 14.99 -0.70
CA ILE A 384 31.74 15.88 -1.62
C ILE A 384 32.77 16.74 -2.32
N ALA A 385 33.10 16.40 -3.57
CA ALA A 385 33.95 17.23 -4.40
C ALA A 385 33.21 18.52 -4.80
N PRO A 386 33.86 19.71 -4.84
CA PRO A 386 33.21 20.97 -5.20
C PRO A 386 32.44 20.91 -6.53
N GLU A 387 32.91 20.11 -7.48
CA GLU A 387 32.31 19.91 -8.81
C GLU A 387 30.95 19.17 -8.76
N LEU A 388 30.70 18.44 -7.68
CA LEU A 388 29.43 17.77 -7.43
C LEU A 388 28.33 18.73 -6.94
N LEU A 389 28.73 19.88 -6.39
CA LEU A 389 27.78 20.89 -5.94
C LEU A 389 27.36 21.79 -7.10
N ALA A 390 26.14 21.64 -7.57
CA ALA A 390 25.62 22.48 -8.64
C ALA A 390 25.66 23.96 -8.26
N THR A 391 26.25 24.80 -9.09
CA THR A 391 26.26 26.26 -8.94
C THR A 391 25.04 26.89 -9.61
N GLY A 392 24.62 28.07 -9.13
CA GLY A 392 23.49 28.80 -9.72
C GLY A 392 22.14 28.09 -9.54
N VAL A 393 22.00 27.29 -8.49
CA VAL A 393 20.76 26.58 -8.18
C VAL A 393 19.63 27.58 -7.94
N VAL A 394 18.55 27.48 -8.72
CA VAL A 394 17.34 28.28 -8.56
C VAL A 394 16.50 27.67 -7.46
N ALA A 395 16.23 28.43 -6.41
CA ALA A 395 15.27 28.04 -5.39
C ALA A 395 13.88 27.96 -6.02
N GLY A 396 13.23 26.80 -5.94
CA GLY A 396 11.87 26.66 -6.43
C GLY A 396 10.89 27.58 -5.66
N ALA A 397 9.80 27.97 -6.31
CA ALA A 397 8.75 28.76 -5.67
C ALA A 397 8.16 27.96 -4.48
N VAL A 398 8.06 28.61 -3.32
CA VAL A 398 7.37 28.02 -2.15
C VAL A 398 5.87 28.00 -2.47
N VAL A 399 5.35 26.83 -2.83
CA VAL A 399 3.91 26.67 -3.01
C VAL A 399 3.28 26.65 -1.62
N HIS A 400 2.71 27.79 -1.22
CA HIS A 400 1.79 27.80 -0.09
C HIS A 400 0.52 27.06 -0.54
N SER A 401 0.29 25.87 -0.05
CA SER A 401 -0.99 25.18 -0.21
C SER A 401 -2.07 26.03 0.48
N HIS A 402 -2.81 26.82 -0.30
CA HIS A 402 -4.04 27.41 0.17
C HIS A 402 -4.99 26.26 0.58
N ARG A 403 -5.20 26.08 1.87
CA ARG A 403 -6.38 25.34 2.35
C ARG A 403 -7.60 26.03 1.71
N PRO A 404 -8.46 25.33 0.98
CA PRO A 404 -9.71 25.92 0.55
C PRO A 404 -10.49 26.30 1.81
N HIS A 405 -10.80 27.58 1.94
CA HIS A 405 -11.73 28.09 2.94
C HIS A 405 -13.04 27.29 2.82
N ARG A 406 -13.42 26.56 3.84
CA ARG A 406 -14.76 26.00 3.96
C ARG A 406 -15.73 27.17 3.99
N PRO A 407 -16.72 27.27 3.06
CA PRO A 407 -17.78 28.26 3.17
C PRO A 407 -18.71 27.83 4.31
N GLY A 408 -18.62 28.47 5.48
CA GLY A 408 -19.49 28.10 6.59
C GLY A 408 -19.28 28.85 7.91
N ASP A 409 -18.15 29.50 8.15
CA ASP A 409 -17.95 30.24 9.38
C ASP A 409 -18.25 31.76 9.20
N ARG A 410 -19.52 32.09 8.97
CA ARG A 410 -20.01 33.43 9.25
C ARG A 410 -20.35 33.50 10.74
N ARG A 411 -19.42 33.98 11.55
CA ARG A 411 -19.75 34.48 12.91
C ARG A 411 -20.68 35.69 12.77
N PRO A 412 -21.80 35.76 13.54
CA PRO A 412 -22.63 36.96 13.55
C PRO A 412 -21.81 38.11 14.15
N GLY A 413 -21.75 39.20 13.42
CA GLY A 413 -21.05 40.41 13.83
C GLY A 413 -21.69 41.03 15.07
N GLY A 414 -20.89 41.17 16.11
CA GLY A 414 -21.24 41.96 17.28
C GLY A 414 -21.27 43.44 16.93
N GLY A 415 -22.48 44.04 16.93
CA GLY A 415 -22.68 45.46 16.84
C GLY A 415 -22.20 46.14 18.12
N ARG A 416 -21.43 47.23 17.99
CA ARG A 416 -21.09 48.15 19.07
C ARG A 416 -22.31 49.01 19.47
N PRO A 417 -22.54 49.27 20.77
CA PRO A 417 -23.57 50.23 21.19
C PRO A 417 -23.01 51.66 21.14
N GLY A 418 -23.73 52.56 20.44
CA GLY A 418 -23.52 53.98 20.50
C GLY A 418 -24.50 54.62 21.50
N ASP A 419 -23.96 55.53 22.33
CA ASP A 419 -24.61 56.40 23.31
C ASP A 419 -25.86 57.10 22.80
N ARG A 420 -26.88 57.15 23.65
CA ARG A 420 -27.64 58.39 24.02
C ARG A 420 -28.71 58.15 25.09
N ARG A 421 -28.59 58.87 26.22
CA ARG A 421 -29.60 59.12 27.26
C ARG A 421 -30.54 60.28 26.81
N PRO A 422 -31.59 60.72 27.62
CA PRO A 422 -32.42 60.08 28.63
C PRO A 422 -33.92 60.35 28.45
N GLY A 423 -34.77 59.84 29.35
CA GLY A 423 -36.09 60.48 29.60
C GLY A 423 -37.19 59.53 30.05
N GLY A 424 -37.55 59.59 31.33
CA GLY A 424 -38.91 59.77 31.86
C GLY A 424 -39.75 58.47 32.16
N SER A 425 -39.81 58.14 33.41
CA SER A 425 -40.89 58.17 34.41
C SER A 425 -42.08 57.16 34.33
N HIS A 426 -42.38 56.67 35.57
CA HIS A 426 -43.63 56.12 36.13
C HIS A 426 -44.12 54.76 35.66
N GLY A 427 -44.44 53.76 36.47
CA GLY A 427 -45.04 53.67 37.74
C GLY A 427 -45.63 52.30 37.92
N GLY A 428 -45.69 51.78 39.11
CA GLY A 428 -46.69 50.81 39.52
C GLY A 428 -46.27 49.31 39.65
N GLY A 429 -45.92 48.87 40.85
CA GLY A 429 -46.02 47.49 41.28
C GLY A 429 -47.49 47.17 41.65
N PRO A 430 -47.82 46.18 42.43
CA PRO A 430 -47.05 45.05 42.98
C PRO A 430 -47.85 43.73 43.07
N ARG A 431 -47.20 42.67 43.66
CA ARG A 431 -47.78 41.53 44.41
C ARG A 431 -48.23 40.35 43.50
N GLY A 432 -47.97 39.10 43.79
CA GLY A 432 -47.82 38.30 44.96
C GLY A 432 -47.71 36.86 44.49
N GLY A 433 -47.09 36.04 45.21
CA GLY A 433 -47.50 34.95 45.97
C GLY A 433 -46.86 33.63 45.53
N GLY A 434 -45.98 33.07 46.29
CA GLY A 434 -45.66 31.62 46.26
C GLY A 434 -46.75 30.84 47.00
N PRO A 435 -46.58 29.63 47.44
CA PRO A 435 -45.42 28.78 47.60
C PRO A 435 -45.67 27.25 47.43
N ARG A 436 -44.60 26.46 47.56
CA ARG A 436 -44.51 25.09 48.14
C ARG A 436 -45.24 23.95 47.45
N GLY A 437 -44.70 22.77 47.32
CA GLY A 437 -43.95 21.90 48.19
C GLY A 437 -43.82 20.48 47.65
N HIS A 438 -42.81 19.87 48.18
CA HIS A 438 -42.62 18.53 48.70
C HIS A 438 -42.56 17.30 47.77
N LYS A 439 -41.37 16.72 47.75
CA LYS A 439 -40.94 15.46 48.43
C LYS A 439 -41.45 14.15 47.82
N GLY A 440 -40.50 13.23 47.60
CA GLY A 440 -40.70 11.83 47.77
C GLY A 440 -39.72 10.92 47.03
N SER A 441 -38.64 10.54 47.66
CA SER A 441 -37.85 9.34 47.31
C SER A 441 -38.20 8.22 48.28
N PRO A 442 -37.54 7.07 48.20
CA PRO A 442 -37.92 5.78 47.60
C PRO A 442 -38.49 4.79 48.68
N PRO A 443 -38.51 3.52 48.68
CA PRO A 443 -37.49 2.50 48.36
C PRO A 443 -37.99 1.08 47.93
N GLY A 444 -37.04 0.16 47.73
CA GLY A 444 -37.12 -1.18 48.30
C GLY A 444 -37.07 -2.36 47.33
N ARG A 445 -35.97 -3.05 47.29
CA ARG A 445 -35.64 -4.44 47.61
C ARG A 445 -36.73 -5.53 47.49
N SER A 446 -36.38 -6.64 46.80
CA SER A 446 -36.18 -8.01 47.27
C SER A 446 -36.22 -9.00 46.11
N SER A 447 -35.13 -9.74 45.81
CA SER A 447 -34.80 -11.11 46.25
C SER A 447 -35.90 -12.18 46.04
N HIS A 448 -35.59 -13.19 45.18
CA HIS A 448 -35.67 -14.63 45.47
C HIS A 448 -35.24 -15.42 44.21
N ARG A 449 -34.18 -16.16 44.22
CA ARG A 449 -33.98 -17.59 44.48
C ARG A 449 -34.98 -18.56 43.87
N GLY A 450 -34.44 -19.55 43.17
CA GLY A 450 -34.99 -20.90 42.95
C GLY A 450 -34.54 -21.49 41.61
N ARG A 451 -33.50 -22.21 41.56
CA ARG A 451 -33.28 -23.68 41.54
C ARG A 451 -34.19 -24.46 40.60
N GLY A 452 -33.57 -25.22 39.70
CA GLY A 452 -33.83 -26.64 39.55
C GLY A 452 -34.17 -27.09 38.14
N ARG A 453 -33.38 -27.70 37.49
CA ARG A 453 -33.05 -29.00 36.89
C ARG A 453 -32.27 -28.89 35.64
#